data_2685187f72137215fbcfc34b79bcfc7d
#
_entry.id   2685187f72137215fbcfc34b79bcfc7d
#
_cell.length_a   1.000
_cell.length_b   1.000
_cell.length_c   1.000
_cell.angle_alpha   90.00
_cell.angle_beta   90.00
_cell.angle_gamma   90.00
#
_symmetry.space_group_name_H-M   'P 1'
#
loop_
_entity.id
_entity.type
_entity.pdbx_description
1 polymer ?
#
loop_
_entity_poly.entity_id
_entity_poly.type
_entity_poly.pdbx_seq_one_letter_code
_entity_poly.pdbx_strand_id
1 'polypeptide(L)'
;MPPILFTKSAFKQAKSCLAGMYYLRNPQLYANRELEDEFLASLAEGGFQVGEAAKVYMEVPEENDIKSLDYDESLGRTQELFKQENVRIAEAAFKYRNCFCRADIIIKEGHDIKLLEVKSTSFDPDNEFLESKEEYIWDVTFQKWVIIHALHELYPNEQYTVTAYLMMADKSKKAPIDGINQMFKIVEKNGRKMAVRTDKAVNLVGTDPVVVPFNVDQICNRIITNDNPDRDLLYDSAFSDDCYRWADLYCNNEREWGLVGPECFKCPFR
;
A
#
# COMPACT_ATOMS: atom_id res chain seq x y z
N MET A 1 11.90 22.18 -5.46
CA MET A 1 11.82 21.01 -4.57
C MET A 1 10.60 20.21 -5.02
N PRO A 2 10.65 18.88 -5.03
CA PRO A 2 9.45 18.09 -5.33
C PRO A 2 8.34 18.43 -4.35
N PRO A 3 7.06 18.31 -4.76
CA PRO A 3 5.94 18.57 -3.88
C PRO A 3 5.99 17.62 -2.68
N ILE A 4 5.62 18.14 -1.52
CA ILE A 4 5.46 17.33 -0.32
C ILE A 4 4.05 16.79 -0.33
N LEU A 5 3.93 15.47 -0.36
CA LEU A 5 2.65 14.79 -0.40
C LEU A 5 2.47 13.91 0.84
N PHE A 6 1.25 13.84 1.31
CA PHE A 6 0.85 12.97 2.41
C PHE A 6 0.69 11.54 1.88
N THR A 7 1.64 10.69 2.26
CA THR A 7 1.74 9.33 1.75
C THR A 7 1.12 8.30 2.70
N LYS A 8 0.99 7.04 2.26
CA LYS A 8 0.59 5.90 3.09
C LYS A 8 1.39 5.82 4.40
N SER A 9 2.71 6.00 4.34
CA SER A 9 3.56 5.98 5.54
C SER A 9 3.25 7.14 6.50
N ALA A 10 2.99 8.32 5.98
CA ALA A 10 2.57 9.47 6.79
C ALA A 10 1.17 9.25 7.39
N PHE A 11 0.23 8.67 6.64
CA PHE A 11 -1.10 8.29 7.12
C PHE A 11 -1.02 7.28 8.26
N LYS A 12 -0.24 6.20 8.09
CA LYS A 12 -0.03 5.19 9.14
C LYS A 12 0.51 5.84 10.42
N GLN A 13 1.48 6.72 10.28
CA GLN A 13 2.07 7.43 11.41
C GLN A 13 1.08 8.40 12.06
N ALA A 14 0.27 9.12 11.28
CA ALA A 14 -0.77 10.02 11.80
C ALA A 14 -1.83 9.27 12.59
N LYS A 15 -2.29 8.13 12.07
CA LYS A 15 -3.25 7.23 12.74
C LYS A 15 -2.73 6.75 14.09
N SER A 16 -1.44 6.47 14.20
CA SER A 16 -0.79 6.07 15.45
C SER A 16 -0.50 7.26 16.37
N CYS A 17 0.08 8.33 15.83
CA CYS A 17 0.49 9.50 16.62
C CYS A 17 0.74 10.72 15.71
N LEU A 18 -0.03 11.79 15.88
CA LEU A 18 0.14 13.03 15.11
C LEU A 18 1.49 13.71 15.37
N ALA A 19 1.98 13.70 16.60
CA ALA A 19 3.33 14.19 16.88
C ALA A 19 4.40 13.34 16.17
N GLY A 20 4.23 12.02 16.11
CA GLY A 20 5.09 11.11 15.37
C GLY A 20 5.08 11.39 13.87
N MET A 21 3.95 11.78 13.29
CA MET A 21 3.87 12.21 11.89
C MET A 21 4.72 13.47 11.63
N TYR A 22 4.70 14.43 12.54
CA TYR A 22 5.59 15.59 12.45
C TYR A 22 7.07 15.20 12.56
N TYR A 23 7.41 14.24 13.43
CA TYR A 23 8.78 13.74 13.57
C TYR A 23 9.25 13.02 12.30
N LEU A 24 8.39 12.19 11.71
CA LEU A 24 8.66 11.54 10.41
C LEU A 24 8.97 12.57 9.31
N ARG A 25 8.28 13.71 9.33
CA ARG A 25 8.44 14.82 8.37
C ARG A 25 9.76 15.56 8.56
N ASN A 26 10.33 15.52 9.76
CA ASN A 26 11.54 16.29 10.16
C ASN A 26 12.67 15.36 10.63
N PRO A 27 13.16 14.42 9.78
CA PRO A 27 14.13 13.41 10.17
C PRO A 27 15.49 14.00 10.61
N GLN A 28 15.82 15.23 10.17
CA GLN A 28 17.02 15.94 10.57
C GLN A 28 16.97 16.42 12.05
N LEU A 29 15.76 16.52 12.63
CA LEU A 29 15.57 16.93 14.03
C LEU A 29 15.21 15.72 14.93
N TYR A 30 14.62 14.71 14.35
CA TYR A 30 14.07 13.54 15.07
C TYR A 30 14.54 12.26 14.39
N ALA A 31 15.60 11.65 14.89
CA ALA A 31 16.11 10.40 14.36
C ALA A 31 15.09 9.27 14.56
N ASN A 32 14.88 8.47 13.53
CA ASN A 32 14.06 7.26 13.60
C ASN A 32 14.97 6.04 13.85
N ARG A 33 14.91 5.45 15.04
CA ARG A 33 15.74 4.32 15.45
C ARG A 33 15.42 3.02 14.73
N GLU A 34 14.21 2.87 14.21
CA GLU A 34 13.83 1.67 13.43
C GLU A 34 14.61 1.57 12.12
N LEU A 35 15.13 2.68 11.60
CA LEU A 35 15.96 2.67 10.38
C LEU A 35 17.35 2.04 10.60
N GLU A 36 17.80 1.93 11.85
CA GLU A 36 19.09 1.35 12.23
C GLU A 36 18.94 -0.10 12.74
N ASP A 37 17.72 -0.64 12.81
CA ASP A 37 17.44 -1.97 13.32
C ASP A 37 17.68 -3.03 12.23
N GLU A 38 18.74 -3.84 12.39
CA GLU A 38 19.11 -4.91 11.47
C GLU A 38 18.04 -6.00 11.35
N PHE A 39 17.27 -6.27 12.42
CA PHE A 39 16.19 -7.24 12.39
C PHE A 39 15.02 -6.73 11.54
N LEU A 40 14.63 -5.47 11.70
CA LEU A 40 13.60 -4.85 10.85
C LEU A 40 14.05 -4.78 9.39
N ALA A 41 15.33 -4.51 9.12
CA ALA A 41 15.90 -4.55 7.78
C ALA A 41 15.78 -5.95 7.14
N SER A 42 16.04 -7.01 7.91
CA SER A 42 15.88 -8.40 7.43
C SER A 42 14.42 -8.75 7.15
N LEU A 43 13.47 -8.30 7.99
CA LEU A 43 12.04 -8.47 7.73
C LEU A 43 11.59 -7.75 6.45
N ALA A 44 12.13 -6.56 6.19
CA ALA A 44 11.85 -5.82 4.96
C ALA A 44 12.34 -6.57 3.71
N GLU A 45 13.49 -7.27 3.78
CA GLU A 45 13.98 -8.10 2.67
C GLU A 45 12.99 -9.24 2.34
N GLY A 46 12.46 -9.91 3.35
CA GLY A 46 11.37 -10.88 3.17
C GLY A 46 10.14 -10.25 2.51
N GLY A 47 9.80 -9.02 2.88
CA GLY A 47 8.73 -8.24 2.27
C GLY A 47 8.94 -8.02 0.77
N PHE A 48 10.15 -7.67 0.35
CA PHE A 48 10.48 -7.49 -1.07
C PHE A 48 10.32 -8.78 -1.88
N GLN A 49 10.72 -9.94 -1.32
CA GLN A 49 10.56 -11.23 -1.98
C GLN A 49 9.08 -11.61 -2.16
N VAL A 50 8.26 -11.40 -1.13
CA VAL A 50 6.81 -11.64 -1.18
C VAL A 50 6.14 -10.70 -2.20
N GLY A 51 6.55 -9.43 -2.25
CA GLY A 51 6.08 -8.48 -3.25
C GLY A 51 6.35 -8.93 -4.68
N GLU A 52 7.58 -9.40 -4.97
CA GLU A 52 7.90 -9.91 -6.29
C GLU A 52 7.17 -11.22 -6.63
N ALA A 53 6.98 -12.12 -5.66
CA ALA A 53 6.19 -13.33 -5.86
C ALA A 53 4.73 -12.98 -6.19
N ALA A 54 4.15 -12.01 -5.49
CA ALA A 54 2.80 -11.52 -5.76
C ALA A 54 2.64 -10.99 -7.18
N LYS A 55 3.61 -10.19 -7.67
CA LYS A 55 3.62 -9.69 -9.06
C LYS A 55 3.66 -10.84 -10.08
N VAL A 56 4.41 -11.92 -9.80
CA VAL A 56 4.47 -13.11 -10.67
C VAL A 56 3.14 -13.86 -10.65
N TYR A 57 2.59 -14.14 -9.47
CA TYR A 57 1.29 -14.81 -9.35
C TYR A 57 0.14 -14.01 -9.99
N MET A 58 0.20 -12.70 -9.93
CA MET A 58 -0.78 -11.83 -10.58
C MET A 58 -0.41 -11.54 -12.05
N GLU A 59 0.64 -12.17 -12.58
CA GLU A 59 1.09 -12.04 -13.98
C GLU A 59 1.25 -10.58 -14.42
N VAL A 60 1.82 -9.74 -13.53
CA VAL A 60 2.13 -8.34 -13.87
C VAL A 60 3.30 -8.31 -14.83
N PRO A 61 3.15 -7.72 -16.04
CA PRO A 61 4.26 -7.56 -17.00
C PRO A 61 5.36 -6.67 -16.41
N GLU A 62 6.62 -7.00 -16.68
CA GLU A 62 7.76 -6.22 -16.16
C GLU A 62 7.76 -4.76 -16.63
N GLU A 63 7.30 -4.50 -17.84
CA GLU A 63 7.14 -3.15 -18.39
C GLU A 63 6.04 -2.32 -17.73
N ASN A 64 5.15 -2.98 -16.99
CA ASN A 64 4.10 -2.35 -16.20
C ASN A 64 4.46 -2.23 -14.70
N ASP A 65 5.69 -2.58 -14.32
CA ASP A 65 6.23 -2.34 -12.98
C ASP A 65 6.86 -0.94 -12.92
N ILE A 66 6.17 0.01 -12.28
CA ILE A 66 6.59 1.42 -12.21
C ILE A 66 7.69 1.59 -11.18
N LYS A 67 8.94 1.64 -11.65
CA LYS A 67 10.14 1.69 -10.80
C LYS A 67 10.57 3.11 -10.40
N SER A 68 10.01 4.13 -11.06
CA SER A 68 10.33 5.53 -10.74
C SER A 68 9.85 5.90 -9.35
N LEU A 69 10.66 6.70 -8.65
CA LEU A 69 10.34 7.27 -7.35
C LEU A 69 9.87 8.72 -7.45
N ASP A 70 10.01 9.30 -8.64
CA ASP A 70 9.47 10.61 -8.93
C ASP A 70 7.94 10.53 -9.00
N TYR A 71 7.27 11.46 -8.33
CA TYR A 71 5.81 11.46 -8.24
C TYR A 71 5.16 11.72 -9.60
N ASP A 72 5.63 12.72 -10.33
CA ASP A 72 5.01 13.13 -11.58
C ASP A 72 5.24 12.08 -12.67
N GLU A 73 6.44 11.49 -12.73
CA GLU A 73 6.76 10.39 -13.63
C GLU A 73 5.90 9.16 -13.34
N SER A 74 5.75 8.78 -12.04
CA SER A 74 4.94 7.64 -11.64
C SER A 74 3.46 7.83 -11.95
N LEU A 75 2.93 9.04 -11.68
CA LEU A 75 1.55 9.39 -12.01
C LEU A 75 1.31 9.36 -13.53
N GLY A 76 2.21 9.97 -14.31
CA GLY A 76 2.12 9.98 -15.77
C GLY A 76 2.16 8.57 -16.37
N ARG A 77 3.05 7.71 -15.85
CA ARG A 77 3.12 6.32 -16.30
C ARG A 77 1.87 5.51 -15.95
N THR A 78 1.32 5.72 -14.75
CA THR A 78 0.05 5.09 -14.34
C THR A 78 -1.08 5.51 -15.27
N GLN A 79 -1.25 6.82 -15.54
CA GLN A 79 -2.29 7.34 -16.42
C GLN A 79 -2.15 6.81 -17.84
N GLU A 80 -0.93 6.66 -18.35
CA GLU A 80 -0.69 6.08 -19.68
C GLU A 80 -1.16 4.61 -19.74
N LEU A 81 -0.82 3.82 -18.74
CA LEU A 81 -1.23 2.41 -18.66
C LEU A 81 -2.76 2.27 -18.48
N PHE A 82 -3.39 3.18 -17.75
CA PHE A 82 -4.84 3.20 -17.54
C PHE A 82 -5.69 3.42 -18.79
N LYS A 83 -5.10 3.91 -19.89
CA LYS A 83 -5.78 4.01 -21.19
C LYS A 83 -6.13 2.63 -21.79
N GLN A 84 -5.47 1.58 -21.33
CA GLN A 84 -5.79 0.23 -21.75
C GLN A 84 -7.08 -0.22 -21.09
N GLU A 85 -7.93 -0.95 -21.81
CA GLU A 85 -9.17 -1.51 -21.27
C GLU A 85 -8.89 -2.50 -20.13
N ASN A 86 -7.91 -3.39 -20.33
CA ASN A 86 -7.48 -4.36 -19.35
C ASN A 86 -5.97 -4.23 -19.13
N VAL A 87 -5.54 -4.02 -17.88
CA VAL A 87 -4.13 -3.86 -17.55
C VAL A 87 -3.82 -4.31 -16.12
N ARG A 88 -2.61 -4.83 -15.92
CA ARG A 88 -2.04 -5.16 -14.62
C ARG A 88 -0.82 -4.29 -14.41
N ILE A 89 -0.78 -3.56 -13.31
CA ILE A 89 0.25 -2.56 -13.00
C ILE A 89 0.78 -2.83 -11.60
N ALA A 90 2.10 -2.84 -11.44
CA ALA A 90 2.72 -2.79 -10.13
C ALA A 90 3.20 -1.37 -9.82
N GLU A 91 3.16 -1.01 -8.52
CA GLU A 91 3.55 0.32 -8.03
C GLU A 91 2.77 1.47 -8.67
N ALA A 92 1.50 1.24 -9.00
CA ALA A 92 0.63 2.24 -9.62
C ALA A 92 0.41 3.44 -8.70
N ALA A 93 0.69 4.64 -9.20
CA ALA A 93 0.65 5.88 -8.43
C ALA A 93 -0.67 6.64 -8.64
N PHE A 94 -1.27 7.10 -7.54
CA PHE A 94 -2.47 7.92 -7.54
C PHE A 94 -2.30 9.10 -6.60
N LYS A 95 -2.91 10.22 -6.98
CA LYS A 95 -2.90 11.45 -6.21
C LYS A 95 -4.29 12.06 -6.19
N TYR A 96 -4.73 12.42 -4.99
CA TYR A 96 -5.92 13.23 -4.78
C TYR A 96 -5.62 14.35 -3.78
N ARG A 97 -5.77 15.61 -4.22
CA ARG A 97 -5.32 16.79 -3.46
C ARG A 97 -3.86 16.62 -3.01
N ASN A 98 -3.58 16.70 -1.70
CA ASN A 98 -2.26 16.51 -1.11
C ASN A 98 -1.95 15.05 -0.74
N CYS A 99 -2.90 14.14 -0.94
CA CYS A 99 -2.72 12.71 -0.64
C CYS A 99 -2.16 11.97 -1.84
N PHE A 100 -1.22 11.05 -1.58
CA PHE A 100 -0.56 10.24 -2.59
C PHE A 100 -0.44 8.80 -2.12
N CYS A 101 -0.71 7.85 -3.01
CA CYS A 101 -0.43 6.45 -2.75
C CYS A 101 0.25 5.78 -3.95
N ARG A 102 0.96 4.69 -3.65
CA ARG A 102 1.44 3.72 -4.62
C ARG A 102 0.83 2.38 -4.22
N ALA A 103 0.01 1.84 -5.11
CA ALA A 103 -0.61 0.55 -4.93
C ALA A 103 0.36 -0.54 -5.36
N ASP A 104 0.59 -1.56 -4.52
CA ASP A 104 1.51 -2.64 -4.82
C ASP A 104 1.13 -3.33 -6.14
N ILE A 105 -0.16 -3.66 -6.34
CA ILE A 105 -0.68 -4.19 -7.60
C ILE A 105 -2.09 -3.63 -7.86
N ILE A 106 -2.31 -3.16 -9.08
CA ILE A 106 -3.61 -2.82 -9.64
C ILE A 106 -3.92 -3.76 -10.79
N ILE A 107 -5.12 -4.33 -10.78
CA ILE A 107 -5.69 -5.08 -11.91
C ILE A 107 -6.94 -4.32 -12.35
N LYS A 108 -6.91 -3.80 -13.58
CA LYS A 108 -8.04 -3.13 -14.20
C LYS A 108 -8.63 -4.05 -15.27
N GLU A 109 -9.91 -4.28 -15.21
CA GLU A 109 -10.71 -5.04 -16.18
C GLU A 109 -11.94 -4.18 -16.54
N GLY A 110 -11.84 -3.44 -17.64
CA GLY A 110 -12.83 -2.41 -17.97
C GLY A 110 -12.86 -1.30 -16.91
N HIS A 111 -13.99 -1.17 -16.23
CA HIS A 111 -14.18 -0.22 -15.12
C HIS A 111 -14.01 -0.87 -13.73
N ASP A 112 -13.80 -2.16 -13.67
CA ASP A 112 -13.56 -2.86 -12.41
C ASP A 112 -12.07 -2.87 -12.10
N ILE A 113 -11.71 -2.38 -10.89
CA ILE A 113 -10.35 -2.26 -10.42
C ILE A 113 -10.20 -3.10 -9.14
N LYS A 114 -9.21 -3.99 -9.14
CA LYS A 114 -8.76 -4.68 -7.93
C LYS A 114 -7.50 -4.00 -7.42
N LEU A 115 -7.59 -3.47 -6.21
CA LEU A 115 -6.46 -2.93 -5.46
C LEU A 115 -5.94 -4.04 -4.55
N LEU A 116 -4.71 -4.51 -4.78
CA LEU A 116 -4.06 -5.52 -3.97
C LEU A 116 -2.90 -4.90 -3.19
N GLU A 117 -3.01 -4.87 -1.89
CA GLU A 117 -1.93 -4.49 -0.96
C GLU A 117 -1.24 -5.76 -0.48
N VAL A 118 0.04 -5.90 -0.78
CA VAL A 118 0.84 -7.09 -0.48
C VAL A 118 1.48 -6.94 0.90
N LYS A 119 1.36 -7.99 1.72
CA LYS A 119 1.97 -8.03 3.06
C LYS A 119 2.76 -9.32 3.27
N SER A 120 3.97 -9.20 3.80
CA SER A 120 4.84 -10.34 4.14
C SER A 120 4.41 -11.07 5.42
N THR A 121 3.12 -11.07 5.71
CA THR A 121 2.51 -11.82 6.80
C THR A 121 1.69 -12.98 6.25
N SER A 122 1.30 -13.87 7.14
CA SER A 122 0.40 -14.97 6.80
C SER A 122 -0.97 -14.77 7.44
N PHE A 123 -1.95 -15.42 6.83
CA PHE A 123 -3.33 -15.45 7.31
C PHE A 123 -3.86 -16.88 7.25
N ASP A 124 -4.59 -17.27 8.28
CA ASP A 124 -5.25 -18.57 8.36
C ASP A 124 -6.75 -18.36 8.17
N PRO A 125 -7.29 -18.63 6.97
CA PRO A 125 -8.70 -18.36 6.69
C PRO A 125 -9.67 -19.23 7.52
N ASP A 126 -9.19 -20.34 8.08
CA ASP A 126 -10.00 -21.26 8.89
C ASP A 126 -10.04 -20.84 10.37
N ASN A 127 -9.04 -20.10 10.86
CA ASN A 127 -8.85 -19.82 12.28
C ASN A 127 -8.64 -18.34 12.64
N GLU A 128 -8.51 -17.45 11.66
CA GLU A 128 -8.30 -16.01 11.87
C GLU A 128 -9.40 -15.19 11.19
N PHE A 129 -9.75 -14.04 11.78
CA PHE A 129 -10.62 -13.05 11.16
C PHE A 129 -9.79 -11.94 10.51
N LEU A 130 -10.22 -11.44 9.35
CA LEU A 130 -9.52 -10.38 8.63
C LEU A 130 -9.40 -9.09 9.45
N GLU A 131 -10.37 -8.81 10.30
CA GLU A 131 -10.38 -7.66 11.21
C GLU A 131 -9.15 -7.66 12.15
N SER A 132 -8.54 -8.81 12.43
CA SER A 132 -7.30 -8.91 13.21
C SER A 132 -6.10 -8.27 12.51
N LYS A 133 -6.20 -7.99 11.21
CA LYS A 133 -5.19 -7.32 10.39
C LYS A 133 -5.41 -5.80 10.31
N GLU A 134 -5.91 -5.19 11.37
CA GLU A 134 -6.35 -3.79 11.43
C GLU A 134 -5.36 -2.80 10.80
N GLU A 135 -4.08 -2.88 11.14
CA GLU A 135 -3.07 -1.96 10.57
C GLU A 135 -3.01 -2.02 9.04
N TYR A 136 -3.11 -3.23 8.47
CA TYR A 136 -3.06 -3.43 7.01
C TYR A 136 -4.36 -3.00 6.34
N ILE A 137 -5.48 -3.17 7.04
CA ILE A 137 -6.80 -2.69 6.58
C ILE A 137 -6.78 -1.17 6.49
N TRP A 138 -6.24 -0.45 7.48
CA TRP A 138 -6.12 1.00 7.41
C TRP A 138 -5.22 1.45 6.25
N ASP A 139 -4.10 0.75 5.99
CA ASP A 139 -3.21 1.04 4.86
C ASP A 139 -3.94 0.95 3.52
N VAL A 140 -4.67 -0.15 3.28
CA VAL A 140 -5.37 -0.35 2.01
C VAL A 140 -6.63 0.52 1.90
N THR A 141 -7.27 0.86 3.03
CA THR A 141 -8.42 1.79 3.07
C THR A 141 -8.01 3.18 2.61
N PHE A 142 -6.89 3.71 3.12
CA PHE A 142 -6.36 5.00 2.68
C PHE A 142 -6.07 5.00 1.17
N GLN A 143 -5.43 3.95 0.66
CA GLN A 143 -5.15 3.82 -0.76
C GLN A 143 -6.43 3.76 -1.58
N LYS A 144 -7.41 2.94 -1.18
CA LYS A 144 -8.71 2.85 -1.85
C LYS A 144 -9.38 4.21 -1.94
N TRP A 145 -9.41 4.95 -0.83
CA TRP A 145 -9.99 6.29 -0.77
C TRP A 145 -9.29 7.26 -1.72
N VAL A 146 -7.95 7.29 -1.74
CA VAL A 146 -7.18 8.12 -2.68
C VAL A 146 -7.49 7.74 -4.14
N ILE A 147 -7.53 6.44 -4.45
CA ILE A 147 -7.76 5.94 -5.81
C ILE A 147 -9.16 6.31 -6.30
N ILE A 148 -10.21 6.08 -5.51
CA ILE A 148 -11.59 6.41 -5.88
C ILE A 148 -11.71 7.89 -6.23
N HIS A 149 -11.20 8.77 -5.37
CA HIS A 149 -11.28 10.21 -5.60
C HIS A 149 -10.41 10.67 -6.78
N ALA A 150 -9.21 10.10 -6.93
CA ALA A 150 -8.33 10.39 -8.07
C ALA A 150 -8.98 9.99 -9.41
N LEU A 151 -9.63 8.82 -9.46
CA LEU A 151 -10.30 8.36 -10.66
C LEU A 151 -11.54 9.20 -10.98
N HIS A 152 -12.31 9.58 -9.97
CA HIS A 152 -13.45 10.47 -10.15
C HIS A 152 -13.04 11.85 -10.70
N GLU A 153 -11.90 12.38 -10.23
CA GLU A 153 -11.36 13.67 -10.72
C GLU A 153 -10.80 13.56 -12.14
N LEU A 154 -10.06 12.48 -12.43
CA LEU A 154 -9.43 12.29 -13.75
C LEU A 154 -10.42 11.86 -14.83
N TYR A 155 -11.47 11.12 -14.47
CA TYR A 155 -12.43 10.53 -15.40
C TYR A 155 -13.87 10.81 -14.93
N PRO A 156 -14.31 12.08 -14.90
CA PRO A 156 -15.60 12.48 -14.31
C PRO A 156 -16.84 11.90 -15.00
N ASN A 157 -16.69 11.40 -16.22
CA ASN A 157 -17.77 10.79 -16.99
C ASN A 157 -17.77 9.26 -16.96
N GLU A 158 -16.81 8.67 -16.22
CA GLU A 158 -16.66 7.22 -16.07
C GLU A 158 -16.90 6.83 -14.62
N GLN A 159 -17.49 5.67 -14.42
CA GLN A 159 -17.75 5.14 -13.07
C GLN A 159 -16.89 3.89 -12.86
N TYR A 160 -15.85 4.02 -12.04
CA TYR A 160 -14.98 2.92 -11.67
C TYR A 160 -15.40 2.29 -10.35
N THR A 161 -15.34 0.96 -10.28
CA THR A 161 -15.50 0.21 -9.04
C THR A 161 -14.12 -0.22 -8.54
N VAL A 162 -13.75 0.16 -7.32
CA VAL A 162 -12.47 -0.22 -6.70
C VAL A 162 -12.72 -1.21 -5.57
N THR A 163 -12.27 -2.45 -5.74
CA THR A 163 -12.37 -3.51 -4.73
C THR A 163 -11.01 -3.74 -4.07
N ALA A 164 -10.97 -3.67 -2.75
CA ALA A 164 -9.74 -3.77 -1.97
C ALA A 164 -9.46 -5.19 -1.47
N TYR A 165 -8.18 -5.60 -1.58
CA TYR A 165 -7.69 -6.89 -1.12
C TYR A 165 -6.39 -6.74 -0.33
N LEU A 166 -6.22 -7.56 0.70
CA LEU A 166 -4.92 -7.83 1.32
C LEU A 166 -4.35 -9.12 0.71
N MET A 167 -3.17 -9.05 0.13
CA MET A 167 -2.50 -10.19 -0.46
C MET A 167 -1.46 -10.73 0.51
N MET A 168 -1.71 -11.91 1.09
CA MET A 168 -0.93 -12.51 2.17
C MET A 168 -0.69 -13.99 1.91
N ALA A 169 0.29 -14.56 2.62
CA ALA A 169 0.51 -16.00 2.58
C ALA A 169 -0.65 -16.74 3.27
N ASP A 170 -1.27 -17.68 2.56
CA ASP A 170 -2.36 -18.52 3.06
C ASP A 170 -1.79 -19.73 3.79
N LYS A 171 -2.00 -19.82 5.12
CA LYS A 171 -1.50 -20.93 5.95
C LYS A 171 -2.14 -22.28 5.64
N SER A 172 -3.31 -22.29 5.01
CA SER A 172 -3.99 -23.53 4.60
C SER A 172 -3.36 -24.17 3.37
N LYS A 173 -2.53 -23.42 2.63
CA LYS A 173 -1.91 -23.86 1.36
C LYS A 173 -0.51 -24.39 1.55
N LYS A 174 -0.14 -25.32 0.69
CA LYS A 174 1.23 -25.83 0.56
C LYS A 174 1.91 -25.16 -0.61
N ALA A 175 3.22 -24.90 -0.46
CA ALA A 175 4.03 -24.38 -1.56
C ALA A 175 3.96 -25.33 -2.76
N PRO A 176 3.61 -24.84 -3.97
CA PRO A 176 3.50 -25.68 -5.17
C PRO A 176 4.88 -26.20 -5.63
N ILE A 177 5.94 -25.52 -5.26
CA ILE A 177 7.32 -25.82 -5.62
C ILE A 177 8.23 -25.54 -4.43
N ASP A 178 9.28 -26.34 -4.26
CA ASP A 178 10.30 -26.10 -3.25
C ASP A 178 11.18 -24.89 -3.60
N GLY A 179 11.60 -24.14 -2.59
CA GLY A 179 12.56 -23.07 -2.74
C GLY A 179 12.03 -21.81 -3.42
N ILE A 180 10.74 -21.47 -3.25
CA ILE A 180 10.14 -20.24 -3.81
C ILE A 180 10.95 -19.00 -3.43
N ASN A 181 11.44 -18.90 -2.18
CA ASN A 181 12.25 -17.76 -1.73
C ASN A 181 13.58 -17.62 -2.50
N GLN A 182 14.12 -18.71 -3.06
CA GLN A 182 15.35 -18.69 -3.87
C GLN A 182 15.11 -18.18 -5.29
N MET A 183 13.86 -18.03 -5.70
CA MET A 183 13.47 -17.47 -7.00
C MET A 183 13.59 -15.95 -7.04
N PHE A 184 13.75 -15.32 -5.87
CA PHE A 184 13.85 -13.87 -5.71
C PHE A 184 15.11 -13.54 -4.93
N LYS A 185 16.05 -12.84 -5.57
CA LYS A 185 17.31 -12.42 -4.94
C LYS A 185 17.23 -10.99 -4.47
N ILE A 186 17.69 -10.74 -3.26
CA ILE A 186 17.87 -9.36 -2.79
C ILE A 186 19.14 -8.81 -3.44
N VAL A 187 18.99 -7.67 -4.09
CA VAL A 187 20.09 -6.90 -4.67
C VAL A 187 20.04 -5.48 -4.15
N GLU A 188 21.20 -4.86 -4.09
CA GLU A 188 21.29 -3.42 -3.78
C GLU A 188 21.56 -2.64 -5.07
N LYS A 189 20.70 -1.67 -5.37
CA LYS A 189 20.84 -0.77 -6.51
C LYS A 189 20.61 0.66 -6.06
N ASN A 190 21.58 1.53 -6.32
CA ASN A 190 21.53 2.93 -5.93
C ASN A 190 21.29 3.14 -4.41
N GLY A 191 21.94 2.32 -3.57
CA GLY A 191 21.80 2.39 -2.11
C GLY A 191 20.45 1.89 -1.57
N ARG A 192 19.70 1.12 -2.38
CA ARG A 192 18.42 0.54 -1.98
C ARG A 192 18.39 -0.96 -2.24
N LYS A 193 17.93 -1.70 -1.25
CA LYS A 193 17.65 -3.13 -1.39
C LYS A 193 16.32 -3.33 -2.10
N MET A 194 16.29 -4.27 -3.03
CA MET A 194 15.10 -4.70 -3.76
C MET A 194 15.19 -6.19 -4.10
N ALA A 195 14.07 -6.85 -4.25
CA ALA A 195 14.06 -8.19 -4.81
C ALA A 195 14.08 -8.13 -6.34
N VAL A 196 14.80 -9.06 -6.95
CA VAL A 196 14.79 -9.27 -8.40
C VAL A 196 14.47 -10.72 -8.69
N ARG A 197 13.74 -10.96 -9.76
CA ARG A 197 13.38 -12.30 -10.24
C ARG A 197 14.62 -13.00 -10.79
N THR A 198 14.76 -14.28 -10.48
CA THR A 198 15.69 -15.17 -11.18
C THR A 198 14.95 -15.86 -12.32
N ASP A 199 15.70 -16.50 -13.24
CA ASP A 199 15.11 -17.26 -14.34
C ASP A 199 14.13 -18.35 -13.87
N LYS A 200 14.28 -18.81 -12.62
CA LYS A 200 13.40 -19.82 -12.01
C LYS A 200 12.02 -19.27 -11.62
N ALA A 201 11.85 -17.95 -11.49
CA ALA A 201 10.59 -17.36 -11.07
C ALA A 201 9.45 -17.63 -12.07
N VAL A 202 9.78 -17.86 -13.34
CA VAL A 202 8.80 -18.26 -14.38
C VAL A 202 8.05 -19.56 -13.99
N ASN A 203 8.65 -20.42 -13.18
CA ASN A 203 8.03 -21.67 -12.75
C ASN A 203 6.85 -21.45 -11.78
N LEU A 204 6.65 -20.24 -11.27
CA LEU A 204 5.47 -19.89 -10.46
C LEU A 204 4.24 -19.55 -11.30
N VAL A 205 4.42 -19.16 -12.54
CA VAL A 205 3.32 -18.80 -13.43
C VAL A 205 2.42 -20.02 -13.64
N GLY A 206 1.11 -19.85 -13.41
CA GLY A 206 0.10 -20.91 -13.55
C GLY A 206 0.11 -21.97 -12.44
N THR A 207 0.93 -21.84 -11.40
CA THR A 207 0.84 -22.70 -10.22
C THR A 207 -0.24 -22.19 -9.25
N ASP A 208 -0.70 -23.06 -8.32
CA ASP A 208 -1.61 -22.61 -7.26
C ASP A 208 -0.88 -21.66 -6.32
N PRO A 209 -1.29 -20.37 -6.23
CA PRO A 209 -0.57 -19.37 -5.45
C PRO A 209 -0.69 -19.64 -3.96
N VAL A 210 0.43 -19.45 -3.24
CA VAL A 210 0.45 -19.45 -1.76
C VAL A 210 0.31 -18.06 -1.18
N VAL A 211 0.58 -17.02 -1.96
CA VAL A 211 0.29 -15.63 -1.63
C VAL A 211 -0.96 -15.25 -2.38
N VAL A 212 -2.08 -15.08 -1.66
CA VAL A 212 -3.40 -14.95 -2.26
C VAL A 212 -4.12 -13.68 -1.80
N PRO A 213 -4.99 -13.10 -2.63
CA PRO A 213 -5.78 -11.93 -2.27
C PRO A 213 -6.99 -12.30 -1.39
N PHE A 214 -7.06 -11.74 -0.20
CA PHE A 214 -8.22 -11.80 0.70
C PHE A 214 -9.04 -10.53 0.57
N ASN A 215 -10.32 -10.65 0.27
CA ASN A 215 -11.21 -9.50 0.08
C ASN A 215 -11.49 -8.80 1.42
N VAL A 216 -11.10 -7.54 1.53
CA VAL A 216 -11.34 -6.68 2.70
C VAL A 216 -12.22 -5.48 2.35
N ASP A 217 -12.86 -5.50 1.19
CA ASP A 217 -13.56 -4.37 0.62
C ASP A 217 -14.68 -3.83 1.52
N GLN A 218 -15.51 -4.73 2.06
CA GLN A 218 -16.59 -4.32 2.96
C GLN A 218 -16.07 -3.61 4.21
N ILE A 219 -14.93 -4.08 4.76
CA ILE A 219 -14.33 -3.46 5.95
C ILE A 219 -13.82 -2.06 5.59
N CYS A 220 -13.14 -1.92 4.44
CA CYS A 220 -12.68 -0.63 3.93
C CYS A 220 -13.85 0.34 3.71
N ASN A 221 -14.93 -0.13 3.09
CA ASN A 221 -16.12 0.70 2.84
C ASN A 221 -16.74 1.20 4.13
N ARG A 222 -16.89 0.34 5.14
CA ARG A 222 -17.39 0.73 6.47
C ARG A 222 -16.53 1.81 7.11
N ILE A 223 -15.21 1.71 7.00
CA ILE A 223 -14.29 2.73 7.51
C ILE A 223 -14.48 4.05 6.76
N ILE A 224 -14.47 4.03 5.41
CA ILE A 224 -14.62 5.24 4.59
C ILE A 224 -15.97 5.93 4.86
N THR A 225 -17.05 5.16 4.98
CA THR A 225 -18.40 5.69 5.20
C THR A 225 -18.74 5.96 6.67
N ASN A 226 -17.81 5.68 7.58
CA ASN A 226 -18.04 5.74 9.02
C ASN A 226 -19.26 4.92 9.46
N ASP A 227 -19.29 3.64 9.06
CA ASP A 227 -20.35 2.66 9.31
C ASP A 227 -21.75 3.06 8.79
N ASN A 228 -21.84 4.03 7.90
CA ASN A 228 -23.12 4.40 7.26
C ASN A 228 -23.22 3.73 5.88
N PRO A 229 -24.03 2.65 5.72
CA PRO A 229 -24.12 1.89 4.47
C PRO A 229 -24.79 2.66 3.33
N ASP A 230 -25.55 3.71 3.63
CA ASP A 230 -26.25 4.54 2.64
C ASP A 230 -25.38 5.67 2.11
N ARG A 231 -24.16 5.85 2.65
CA ARG A 231 -23.23 6.89 2.22
C ARG A 231 -22.43 6.43 1.03
N ASP A 232 -22.39 7.24 -0.01
CA ASP A 232 -21.47 7.05 -1.12
C ASP A 232 -20.02 7.24 -0.66
N LEU A 233 -19.10 6.46 -1.23
CA LEU A 233 -17.67 6.49 -0.89
C LEU A 233 -16.98 7.81 -1.27
N LEU A 234 -17.58 8.60 -2.16
CA LEU A 234 -17.09 9.91 -2.56
C LEU A 234 -17.55 11.05 -1.64
N TYR A 235 -18.49 10.80 -0.74
CA TYR A 235 -18.90 11.82 0.23
C TYR A 235 -17.92 11.97 1.37
N ASP A 236 -17.77 13.20 1.83
CA ASP A 236 -16.98 13.51 3.02
C ASP A 236 -17.53 12.78 4.26
N SER A 237 -16.63 12.27 5.06
CA SER A 237 -16.90 11.50 6.27
C SER A 237 -15.85 11.84 7.31
N ALA A 238 -16.00 11.37 8.54
CA ALA A 238 -14.98 11.53 9.57
C ALA A 238 -13.60 10.98 9.11
N PHE A 239 -13.58 9.90 8.32
CA PHE A 239 -12.36 9.38 7.72
C PHE A 239 -11.75 10.37 6.72
N SER A 240 -12.56 10.94 5.83
CA SER A 240 -12.12 11.95 4.86
C SER A 240 -11.61 13.21 5.54
N ASP A 241 -12.33 13.69 6.56
CA ASP A 241 -11.95 14.87 7.34
C ASP A 241 -10.59 14.67 8.02
N ASP A 242 -10.35 13.50 8.60
CA ASP A 242 -9.04 13.14 9.17
C ASP A 242 -7.95 13.11 8.09
N CYS A 243 -8.20 12.50 6.93
CA CYS A 243 -7.25 12.47 5.82
C CYS A 243 -6.87 13.89 5.35
N TYR A 244 -7.85 14.78 5.16
CA TYR A 244 -7.60 16.16 4.78
C TYR A 244 -6.80 16.92 5.83
N ARG A 245 -7.25 16.86 7.10
CA ARG A 245 -6.59 17.54 8.20
C ARG A 245 -5.14 17.07 8.37
N TRP A 246 -4.90 15.76 8.36
CA TRP A 246 -3.54 15.23 8.52
C TRP A 246 -2.64 15.55 7.32
N ALA A 247 -3.19 15.53 6.11
CA ALA A 247 -2.45 15.94 4.92
C ALA A 247 -2.05 17.42 4.99
N ASP A 248 -2.93 18.30 5.44
CA ASP A 248 -2.63 19.73 5.59
C ASP A 248 -1.57 19.96 6.66
N LEU A 249 -1.68 19.35 7.84
CA LEU A 249 -0.66 19.41 8.89
C LEU A 249 0.71 18.93 8.38
N TYR A 250 0.74 17.80 7.67
CA TYR A 250 1.97 17.21 7.15
C TYR A 250 2.62 18.09 6.07
N CYS A 251 1.84 18.56 5.11
CA CYS A 251 2.34 19.35 3.98
C CYS A 251 2.82 20.74 4.43
N ASN A 252 2.11 21.36 5.39
CA ASN A 252 2.47 22.66 5.96
C ASN A 252 3.56 22.56 7.04
N ASN A 253 4.03 21.35 7.38
CA ASN A 253 4.96 21.11 8.45
C ASN A 253 4.48 21.63 9.82
N GLU A 254 3.19 21.48 10.08
CA GLU A 254 2.57 21.90 11.33
C GLU A 254 2.60 20.77 12.35
N ARG A 255 2.88 21.12 13.61
CA ARG A 255 2.94 20.15 14.70
C ARG A 255 1.64 20.18 15.52
N GLU A 256 1.03 19.02 15.63
CA GLU A 256 -0.01 18.79 16.61
C GLU A 256 0.52 17.87 17.73
N TRP A 257 0.25 18.27 18.98
CA TRP A 257 0.71 17.49 20.13
C TRP A 257 -0.23 16.30 20.37
N GLY A 258 0.35 15.10 20.37
CA GLY A 258 -0.35 13.92 20.82
C GLY A 258 -0.41 13.82 22.36
N LEU A 259 -1.36 13.06 22.85
CA LEU A 259 -1.38 12.67 24.26
C LEU A 259 -0.21 11.70 24.53
N VAL A 260 0.46 11.89 25.66
CA VAL A 260 1.47 10.94 26.12
C VAL A 260 0.75 9.70 26.65
N GLY A 261 0.99 8.55 26.06
CA GLY A 261 0.39 7.27 26.40
C GLY A 261 1.40 6.14 26.45
N PRO A 262 0.96 4.90 26.72
CA PRO A 262 1.81 3.72 26.72
C PRO A 262 2.57 3.49 25.42
N GLU A 263 2.00 3.91 24.28
CA GLU A 263 2.58 3.81 22.94
C GLU A 263 3.90 4.60 22.83
N CYS A 264 4.05 5.66 23.64
CA CYS A 264 5.27 6.47 23.67
C CYS A 264 6.51 5.67 24.13
N PHE A 265 6.33 4.59 24.89
CA PHE A 265 7.44 3.71 25.27
C PHE A 265 8.06 2.99 24.05
N LYS A 266 7.27 2.75 23.01
CA LYS A 266 7.69 2.11 21.76
C LYS A 266 7.91 3.13 20.63
N CYS A 267 7.89 4.43 20.93
CA CYS A 267 8.05 5.47 19.92
C CYS A 267 9.46 5.39 19.29
N PRO A 268 9.55 5.28 17.96
CA PRO A 268 10.85 5.20 17.28
C PRO A 268 11.63 6.51 17.31
N PHE A 269 10.98 7.63 17.63
CA PHE A 269 11.57 8.98 17.62
C PHE A 269 12.01 9.49 19.01
N ARG A 270 12.19 8.65 19.97
CA ARG A 270 12.60 9.02 21.33
C ARG A 270 14.12 8.98 21.53
#